data_9638a7625f6cde29f2bbc69963f06aa9
#
_entry.id   9638a7625f6cde29f2bbc69963f06aa9
#
_cell.length_a   1.000
_cell.length_b   1.000
_cell.length_c   1.000
_cell.angle_alpha   90.00
_cell.angle_beta   90.00
_cell.angle_gamma   90.00
#
_symmetry.space_group_name_H-M   'P 1'
#
loop_
_entity.id
_entity.type
_entity.pdbx_description
1 polymer ?
#
loop_
_entity_poly.entity_id
_entity_poly.type
_entity_poly.pdbx_seq_one_letter_code
_entity_poly.pdbx_strand_id
1 'polypeptide(L)'
;MLYCLGEPFESLCRRLREAPVEHVELVNDGWHTLDRERVAKLKEIGESKGFTYTMHAPFADINIAAPVPKARQFVFRRLEESLKHALDLECRLIVFHPGMRTGISDFYPGADWKINVESVKKLLKLSRDYCVDIAIENCPEPFGFLLKNVEQFSSFFDELDEDIGLVLDVGHSNINGQTCAFIEAFSSRIVHVHAHDNDGKQDLHLGVGNGTVDW
;
A
#
# COMPACT_ATOMS: atom_id res chain seq x y z
N MET A 1 -7.23 0.69 8.39
CA MET A 1 -8.37 1.52 8.94
C MET A 1 -8.99 2.41 7.85
N LEU A 2 -9.09 1.88 6.62
CA LEU A 2 -9.58 2.63 5.45
C LEU A 2 -11.00 3.19 5.63
N TYR A 3 -11.89 2.41 6.25
CA TYR A 3 -13.28 2.81 6.50
C TYR A 3 -13.45 4.06 7.41
N CYS A 4 -12.40 4.48 8.11
CA CYS A 4 -12.40 5.68 8.96
C CYS A 4 -11.79 6.90 8.28
N LEU A 5 -11.26 6.80 7.06
CA LEU A 5 -10.48 7.86 6.41
C LEU A 5 -11.27 9.18 6.25
N GLY A 6 -12.57 9.10 6.12
CA GLY A 6 -13.46 10.28 6.08
C GLY A 6 -13.75 10.93 7.45
N GLU A 7 -13.25 10.35 8.55
CA GLU A 7 -13.47 10.88 9.89
C GLU A 7 -12.26 11.68 10.39
N PRO A 8 -12.45 12.63 11.34
CA PRO A 8 -11.33 13.30 11.98
C PRO A 8 -10.40 12.33 12.71
N PHE A 9 -9.11 12.65 12.78
CA PHE A 9 -8.10 11.82 13.45
C PHE A 9 -8.47 11.47 14.92
N GLU A 10 -9.13 12.36 15.64
CA GLU A 10 -9.61 12.11 17.00
C GLU A 10 -10.66 10.99 17.08
N SER A 11 -11.47 10.83 16.02
CA SER A 11 -12.43 9.72 15.95
C SER A 11 -11.70 8.40 15.75
N LEU A 12 -10.65 8.37 14.92
CA LEU A 12 -9.77 7.20 14.79
C LEU A 12 -9.17 6.82 16.15
N CYS A 13 -8.61 7.78 16.91
CA CYS A 13 -8.02 7.52 18.21
C CYS A 13 -9.03 6.92 19.22
N ARG A 14 -10.28 7.38 19.20
CA ARG A 14 -11.34 6.78 20.05
C ARG A 14 -11.63 5.33 19.65
N ARG A 15 -11.80 5.07 18.34
CA ARG A 15 -12.03 3.72 17.83
C ARG A 15 -10.90 2.76 18.18
N LEU A 16 -9.66 3.21 18.07
CA LEU A 16 -8.49 2.40 18.46
C LEU A 16 -8.51 2.01 19.92
N ARG A 17 -8.87 2.94 20.82
CA ARG A 17 -8.97 2.63 22.26
C ARG A 17 -10.04 1.58 22.60
N GLU A 18 -11.06 1.47 21.79
CA GLU A 18 -12.19 0.54 21.94
C GLU A 18 -12.02 -0.74 21.12
N ALA A 19 -11.12 -0.76 20.14
CA ALA A 19 -10.97 -1.87 19.20
C ALA A 19 -10.51 -3.16 19.92
N PRO A 20 -11.18 -4.29 19.69
CA PRO A 20 -10.81 -5.59 20.23
C PRO A 20 -9.85 -6.33 19.29
N VAL A 21 -8.76 -5.68 18.89
CA VAL A 21 -7.77 -6.21 17.94
C VAL A 21 -6.36 -6.04 18.48
N GLU A 22 -5.42 -6.83 17.99
CA GLU A 22 -4.00 -6.75 18.35
C GLU A 22 -3.15 -6.13 17.23
N HIS A 23 -3.63 -6.18 15.98
CA HIS A 23 -2.93 -5.67 14.81
C HIS A 23 -3.73 -4.57 14.13
N VAL A 24 -3.08 -3.48 13.83
CA VAL A 24 -3.71 -2.31 13.21
C VAL A 24 -2.87 -1.83 12.04
N GLU A 25 -3.48 -1.72 10.86
CA GLU A 25 -2.88 -0.98 9.77
C GLU A 25 -3.35 0.47 9.80
N LEU A 26 -2.40 1.38 9.89
CA LEU A 26 -2.63 2.82 9.85
C LEU A 26 -2.54 3.31 8.41
N VAL A 27 -3.42 4.19 7.99
CA VAL A 27 -3.33 4.86 6.68
C VAL A 27 -2.75 6.25 6.89
N ASN A 28 -1.56 6.52 6.30
CA ASN A 28 -0.89 7.81 6.41
C ASN A 28 -1.28 8.74 5.25
N ASP A 29 -2.57 9.08 5.14
CA ASP A 29 -3.06 9.92 4.07
C ASP A 29 -4.25 10.80 4.49
N GLY A 30 -4.58 11.79 3.68
CA GLY A 30 -5.71 12.67 3.87
C GLY A 30 -5.74 13.32 5.27
N TRP A 31 -6.87 13.24 5.94
CA TRP A 31 -7.04 13.75 7.30
C TRP A 31 -6.28 12.96 8.36
N HIS A 32 -5.79 11.79 8.01
CA HIS A 32 -4.97 10.93 8.88
C HIS A 32 -3.47 11.06 8.59
N THR A 33 -3.06 11.98 7.73
CA THR A 33 -1.63 12.27 7.51
C THR A 33 -0.92 12.47 8.83
N LEU A 34 0.14 11.70 9.05
CA LEU A 34 0.87 11.70 10.31
C LEU A 34 1.82 12.89 10.42
N ASP A 35 1.94 13.37 11.62
CA ASP A 35 2.94 14.31 12.11
C ASP A 35 3.47 13.82 13.46
N ARG A 36 4.41 14.52 14.07
CA ARG A 36 5.04 14.12 15.33
C ARG A 36 4.04 13.98 16.49
N GLU A 37 3.03 14.86 16.56
CA GLU A 37 2.03 14.83 17.62
C GLU A 37 1.12 13.61 17.47
N ARG A 38 0.66 13.34 16.25
CA ARG A 38 -0.18 12.17 15.92
C ARG A 38 0.57 10.85 16.12
N VAL A 39 1.85 10.80 15.74
CA VAL A 39 2.71 9.65 16.00
C VAL A 39 2.85 9.39 17.50
N ALA A 40 3.14 10.40 18.30
CA ALA A 40 3.22 10.26 19.75
C ALA A 40 1.91 9.74 20.37
N LYS A 41 0.78 10.24 19.91
CA LYS A 41 -0.56 9.80 20.37
C LYS A 41 -0.88 8.36 19.96
N LEU A 42 -0.55 7.96 18.74
CA LEU A 42 -0.71 6.56 18.29
C LEU A 42 0.21 5.62 19.08
N LYS A 43 1.44 6.04 19.34
CA LYS A 43 2.39 5.27 20.17
C LYS A 43 1.84 5.03 21.58
N GLU A 44 1.34 6.07 22.26
CA GLU A 44 0.67 5.95 23.57
C GLU A 44 -0.51 4.95 23.52
N ILE A 45 -1.35 5.04 22.50
CA ILE A 45 -2.49 4.12 22.33
C ILE A 45 -2.00 2.70 22.10
N GLY A 46 -1.01 2.52 21.22
CA GLY A 46 -0.42 1.22 20.90
C GLY A 46 0.19 0.55 22.14
N GLU A 47 0.97 1.27 22.92
CA GLU A 47 1.56 0.78 24.17
C GLU A 47 0.48 0.39 25.19
N SER A 48 -0.56 1.22 25.33
CA SER A 48 -1.68 0.97 26.27
C SER A 48 -2.52 -0.25 25.88
N LYS A 49 -2.65 -0.55 24.59
CA LYS A 49 -3.49 -1.62 24.05
C LYS A 49 -2.70 -2.87 23.66
N GLY A 50 -1.38 -2.80 23.59
CA GLY A 50 -0.54 -3.85 23.07
C GLY A 50 -0.63 -4.01 21.56
N PHE A 51 -0.89 -2.94 20.81
CA PHE A 51 -1.00 -3.02 19.36
C PHE A 51 0.34 -3.24 18.68
N THR A 52 0.31 -4.03 17.62
CA THR A 52 1.34 -4.08 16.58
C THR A 52 0.84 -3.28 15.39
N TYR A 53 1.67 -2.37 14.89
CA TYR A 53 1.29 -1.54 13.74
C TYR A 53 1.91 -2.04 12.43
N THR A 54 1.14 -1.93 11.35
CA THR A 54 1.58 -1.79 9.97
C THR A 54 1.12 -0.42 9.46
N MET A 55 1.68 0.03 8.35
CA MET A 55 1.30 1.33 7.80
C MET A 55 1.05 1.21 6.30
N HIS A 56 -0.08 1.72 5.85
CA HIS A 56 -0.30 2.02 4.44
C HIS A 56 0.30 3.39 4.13
N ALA A 57 1.25 3.44 3.21
CA ALA A 57 1.85 4.68 2.73
C ALA A 57 0.80 5.59 2.07
N PRO A 58 1.04 6.90 1.94
CA PRO A 58 0.14 7.77 1.21
C PRO A 58 -0.01 7.31 -0.24
N PHE A 59 -1.23 7.38 -0.74
CA PHE A 59 -1.62 6.97 -2.09
C PHE A 59 -2.35 8.07 -2.87
N ALA A 60 -3.00 9.03 -2.19
CA ALA A 60 -3.60 10.19 -2.85
C ALA A 60 -2.50 11.09 -3.42
N ASP A 61 -2.61 11.41 -4.70
CA ASP A 61 -1.63 12.23 -5.44
C ASP A 61 -0.19 11.66 -5.44
N ILE A 62 -0.02 10.38 -5.13
CA ILE A 62 1.26 9.69 -5.11
C ILE A 62 1.40 8.83 -6.37
N ASN A 63 2.37 9.17 -7.21
CA ASN A 63 2.73 8.36 -8.37
C ASN A 63 4.25 8.17 -8.44
N ILE A 64 4.74 7.01 -8.03
CA ILE A 64 6.17 6.69 -8.07
C ILE A 64 6.72 6.58 -9.50
N ALA A 65 5.84 6.38 -10.51
CA ALA A 65 6.18 6.36 -11.93
C ALA A 65 6.00 7.73 -12.61
N ALA A 66 5.78 8.82 -11.87
CA ALA A 66 5.59 10.14 -12.46
C ALA A 66 6.76 10.52 -13.37
N PRO A 67 6.52 10.93 -14.63
CA PRO A 67 7.59 11.21 -15.59
C PRO A 67 8.39 12.48 -15.24
N VAL A 68 7.78 13.42 -14.52
CA VAL A 68 8.39 14.69 -14.13
C VAL A 68 9.28 14.51 -12.88
N PRO A 69 10.62 14.74 -12.96
CA PRO A 69 11.53 14.50 -11.84
C PRO A 69 11.17 15.26 -10.55
N LYS A 70 10.71 16.51 -10.67
CA LYS A 70 10.28 17.30 -9.49
C LYS A 70 9.05 16.72 -8.79
N ALA A 71 8.10 16.16 -9.55
CA ALA A 71 6.96 15.46 -8.98
C ALA A 71 7.43 14.22 -8.21
N ARG A 72 8.31 13.40 -8.79
CA ARG A 72 8.90 12.25 -8.09
C ARG A 72 9.67 12.65 -6.83
N GLN A 73 10.39 13.78 -6.82
CA GLN A 73 11.05 14.27 -5.60
C GLN A 73 10.05 14.53 -4.48
N PHE A 74 8.88 15.10 -4.79
CA PHE A 74 7.81 15.28 -3.81
C PHE A 74 7.30 13.93 -3.30
N VAL A 75 7.00 13.00 -4.21
CA VAL A 75 6.54 11.64 -3.87
C VAL A 75 7.54 10.94 -2.94
N PHE A 76 8.82 10.95 -3.28
CA PHE A 76 9.85 10.31 -2.45
C PHE A 76 9.99 10.95 -1.07
N ARG A 77 9.84 12.26 -0.93
CA ARG A 77 9.82 12.92 0.38
C ARG A 77 8.65 12.44 1.24
N ARG A 78 7.46 12.36 0.64
CA ARG A 78 6.26 11.86 1.34
C ARG A 78 6.44 10.41 1.80
N LEU A 79 7.00 9.55 0.96
CA LEU A 79 7.28 8.15 1.31
C LEU A 79 8.39 8.02 2.36
N GLU A 80 9.44 8.83 2.27
CA GLU A 80 10.49 8.87 3.29
C GLU A 80 9.98 9.39 4.65
N GLU A 81 9.08 10.38 4.67
CA GLU A 81 8.40 10.81 5.87
C GLU A 81 7.58 9.66 6.50
N SER A 82 6.91 8.84 5.67
CA SER A 82 6.19 7.65 6.14
C SER A 82 7.13 6.61 6.74
N LEU A 83 8.31 6.39 6.15
CA LEU A 83 9.32 5.48 6.73
C LEU A 83 9.79 5.97 8.11
N LYS A 84 10.00 7.28 8.29
CA LYS A 84 10.34 7.87 9.59
C LYS A 84 9.24 7.64 10.63
N HIS A 85 8.00 7.90 10.26
CA HIS A 85 6.86 7.67 11.15
C HIS A 85 6.65 6.19 11.47
N ALA A 86 6.86 5.31 10.50
CA ALA A 86 6.79 3.87 10.70
C ALA A 86 7.88 3.38 11.67
N LEU A 87 9.10 3.90 11.55
CA LEU A 87 10.18 3.62 12.49
C LEU A 87 9.81 4.07 13.92
N ASP A 88 9.30 5.31 14.06
CA ASP A 88 8.90 5.86 15.36
C ASP A 88 7.75 5.08 16.03
N LEU A 89 6.85 4.50 15.20
CA LEU A 89 5.72 3.67 15.64
C LEU A 89 6.07 2.17 15.72
N GLU A 90 7.31 1.80 15.43
CA GLU A 90 7.76 0.40 15.39
C GLU A 90 6.89 -0.46 14.46
N CYS A 91 6.45 0.12 13.34
CA CYS A 91 5.68 -0.62 12.33
C CYS A 91 6.51 -1.76 11.76
N ARG A 92 5.90 -2.94 11.62
CA ARG A 92 6.55 -4.11 11.03
C ARG A 92 6.68 -4.01 9.51
N LEU A 93 5.75 -3.31 8.87
CA LEU A 93 5.65 -3.25 7.42
C LEU A 93 5.03 -1.92 6.97
N ILE A 94 5.49 -1.41 5.82
CA ILE A 94 4.79 -0.39 5.05
C ILE A 94 4.28 -0.99 3.76
N VAL A 95 2.98 -0.83 3.52
CA VAL A 95 2.31 -1.13 2.25
C VAL A 95 2.36 0.09 1.35
N PHE A 96 2.65 -0.08 0.06
CA PHE A 96 2.59 1.01 -0.91
C PHE A 96 2.09 0.54 -2.27
N HIS A 97 1.49 1.46 -3.03
CA HIS A 97 1.01 1.19 -4.37
C HIS A 97 2.10 1.31 -5.44
N PRO A 98 2.01 0.54 -6.53
CA PRO A 98 2.83 0.75 -7.72
C PRO A 98 2.54 2.12 -8.35
N GLY A 99 3.39 2.51 -9.29
CA GLY A 99 3.16 3.69 -10.11
C GLY A 99 1.96 3.57 -11.04
N MET A 100 1.54 4.71 -11.56
CA MET A 100 0.40 4.83 -12.49
C MET A 100 0.86 5.35 -13.85
N ARG A 101 0.22 4.85 -14.90
CA ARG A 101 0.29 5.46 -16.23
C ARG A 101 -0.32 6.87 -16.19
N THR A 102 0.26 7.75 -16.96
CA THR A 102 -0.24 9.13 -17.14
C THR A 102 -0.50 9.37 -18.62
N GLY A 103 -1.22 10.44 -18.99
CA GLY A 103 -1.50 10.74 -20.38
C GLY A 103 -0.25 10.90 -21.28
N ILE A 104 0.92 11.15 -20.70
CA ILE A 104 2.18 11.22 -21.45
C ILE A 104 2.78 9.82 -21.74
N SER A 105 2.35 8.79 -21.02
CA SER A 105 2.86 7.42 -21.21
C SER A 105 2.65 6.90 -22.64
N ASP A 106 1.60 7.37 -23.31
CA ASP A 106 1.32 6.98 -24.69
C ASP A 106 2.33 7.55 -25.69
N PHE A 107 2.98 8.66 -25.36
CA PHE A 107 4.04 9.28 -26.16
C PHE A 107 5.43 8.68 -25.88
N TYR A 108 5.61 8.06 -24.73
CA TYR A 108 6.85 7.42 -24.30
C TYR A 108 6.59 6.00 -23.80
N PRO A 109 6.24 5.05 -24.70
CA PRO A 109 5.91 3.68 -24.32
C PRO A 109 7.00 3.03 -23.47
N GLY A 110 6.62 2.45 -22.32
CA GLY A 110 7.52 1.77 -21.41
C GLY A 110 8.30 2.67 -20.44
N ALA A 111 8.24 4.00 -20.59
CA ALA A 111 8.95 4.91 -19.70
C ALA A 111 8.41 4.86 -18.27
N ASP A 112 7.09 4.81 -18.10
CA ASP A 112 6.41 4.66 -16.82
C ASP A 112 6.77 3.36 -16.11
N TRP A 113 6.81 2.25 -16.85
CA TRP A 113 7.25 0.95 -16.33
C TRP A 113 8.69 1.01 -15.80
N LYS A 114 9.63 1.49 -16.63
CA LYS A 114 11.02 1.63 -16.23
C LYS A 114 11.19 2.52 -15.00
N ILE A 115 10.49 3.67 -14.97
CA ILE A 115 10.51 4.58 -13.82
C ILE A 115 9.94 3.90 -12.58
N ASN A 116 8.89 3.08 -12.72
CA ASN A 116 8.31 2.32 -11.61
C ASN A 116 9.36 1.38 -10.99
N VAL A 117 10.02 0.56 -11.81
CA VAL A 117 11.06 -0.38 -11.35
C VAL A 117 12.21 0.38 -10.66
N GLU A 118 12.73 1.44 -11.28
CA GLU A 118 13.78 2.29 -10.69
C GLU A 118 13.35 2.92 -9.36
N SER A 119 12.08 3.33 -9.27
CA SER A 119 11.51 3.92 -8.06
C SER A 119 11.39 2.91 -6.93
N VAL A 120 10.97 1.67 -7.25
CA VAL A 120 10.90 0.60 -6.24
C VAL A 120 12.29 0.23 -5.74
N LYS A 121 13.31 0.12 -6.62
CA LYS A 121 14.71 -0.07 -6.20
C LYS A 121 15.18 1.02 -5.23
N LYS A 122 14.81 2.26 -5.51
CA LYS A 122 15.13 3.38 -4.61
C LYS A 122 14.39 3.28 -3.27
N LEU A 123 13.11 2.87 -3.27
CA LEU A 123 12.34 2.66 -2.04
C LEU A 123 12.91 1.53 -1.20
N LEU A 124 13.31 0.42 -1.81
CA LEU A 124 14.00 -0.69 -1.14
C LEU A 124 15.30 -0.23 -0.46
N LYS A 125 16.08 0.65 -1.11
CA LYS A 125 17.24 1.24 -0.48
C LYS A 125 16.87 2.08 0.74
N LEU A 126 15.87 2.95 0.62
CA LEU A 126 15.39 3.77 1.74
C LEU A 126 14.85 2.89 2.89
N SER A 127 14.09 1.83 2.59
CA SER A 127 13.57 0.93 3.63
C SER A 127 14.69 0.27 4.44
N ARG A 128 15.76 -0.14 3.77
CA ARG A 128 16.97 -0.67 4.44
C ARG A 128 17.66 0.39 5.32
N ASP A 129 17.75 1.64 4.84
CA ASP A 129 18.36 2.74 5.60
C ASP A 129 17.55 3.07 6.87
N TYR A 130 16.23 2.87 6.85
CA TYR A 130 15.32 3.05 8.01
C TYR A 130 15.02 1.77 8.78
N CYS A 131 15.51 0.59 8.33
CA CYS A 131 15.20 -0.70 8.95
C CYS A 131 13.68 -0.98 9.06
N VAL A 132 12.91 -0.60 8.06
CA VAL A 132 11.45 -0.83 7.98
C VAL A 132 11.15 -1.61 6.69
N ASP A 133 10.51 -2.76 6.80
CA ASP A 133 10.13 -3.54 5.63
C ASP A 133 9.06 -2.84 4.79
N ILE A 134 9.11 -3.05 3.48
CA ILE A 134 8.10 -2.54 2.55
C ILE A 134 7.55 -3.66 1.68
N ALA A 135 6.27 -3.56 1.31
CA ALA A 135 5.63 -4.49 0.37
C ALA A 135 4.75 -3.72 -0.62
N ILE A 136 4.72 -4.23 -1.86
CA ILE A 136 3.97 -3.63 -2.95
C ILE A 136 2.62 -4.33 -3.13
N GLU A 137 1.56 -3.56 -3.30
CA GLU A 137 0.20 -4.05 -3.39
C GLU A 137 -0.26 -4.22 -4.84
N ASN A 138 -1.04 -5.28 -5.13
CA ASN A 138 -1.74 -5.41 -6.40
C ASN A 138 -2.93 -4.44 -6.44
N CYS A 139 -3.04 -3.68 -7.52
CA CYS A 139 -4.06 -2.66 -7.67
C CYS A 139 -5.18 -3.09 -8.64
N PRO A 140 -6.39 -2.50 -8.55
CA PRO A 140 -7.54 -2.93 -9.32
C PRO A 140 -7.63 -2.28 -10.71
N GLU A 141 -8.36 -2.94 -11.62
CA GLU A 141 -8.93 -2.28 -12.79
C GLU A 141 -10.13 -1.39 -12.36
N PRO A 142 -10.52 -0.36 -13.12
CA PRO A 142 -9.93 0.12 -14.37
C PRO A 142 -8.86 1.21 -14.18
N PHE A 143 -8.32 1.34 -12.98
CA PHE A 143 -7.35 2.40 -12.68
C PHE A 143 -6.04 2.21 -13.47
N GLY A 144 -5.33 3.31 -13.68
CA GLY A 144 -4.09 3.35 -14.48
C GLY A 144 -2.86 2.75 -13.81
N PHE A 145 -2.99 1.97 -12.75
CA PHE A 145 -1.86 1.32 -12.07
C PHE A 145 -1.08 0.38 -13.00
N LEU A 146 0.22 0.23 -12.73
CA LEU A 146 1.13 -0.58 -13.55
C LEU A 146 1.16 -2.05 -13.16
N LEU A 147 0.77 -2.38 -11.92
CA LEU A 147 0.80 -3.75 -11.40
C LEU A 147 -0.60 -4.13 -10.91
N LYS A 148 -1.32 -4.88 -11.74
CA LYS A 148 -2.71 -5.27 -11.51
C LYS A 148 -2.96 -6.76 -11.65
N ASN A 149 -2.14 -7.48 -12.42
CA ASN A 149 -2.35 -8.87 -12.77
C ASN A 149 -1.06 -9.70 -12.63
N VAL A 150 -1.21 -11.02 -12.66
CA VAL A 150 -0.12 -11.97 -12.46
C VAL A 150 1.01 -11.78 -13.47
N GLU A 151 0.69 -11.52 -14.74
CA GLU A 151 1.67 -11.35 -15.81
C GLU A 151 2.55 -10.11 -15.58
N GLN A 152 1.93 -9.01 -15.15
CA GLN A 152 2.64 -7.77 -14.82
C GLN A 152 3.54 -7.96 -13.60
N PHE A 153 3.06 -8.64 -12.56
CA PHE A 153 3.87 -8.93 -11.37
C PHE A 153 5.01 -9.89 -11.67
N SER A 154 4.81 -10.92 -12.51
CA SER A 154 5.89 -11.82 -12.94
C SER A 154 6.99 -11.04 -13.66
N SER A 155 6.61 -10.22 -14.66
CA SER A 155 7.57 -9.38 -15.38
C SER A 155 8.27 -8.38 -14.46
N PHE A 156 7.54 -7.80 -13.51
CA PHE A 156 8.09 -6.85 -12.54
C PHE A 156 9.13 -7.50 -11.62
N PHE A 157 8.82 -8.66 -11.06
CA PHE A 157 9.78 -9.36 -10.18
C PHE A 157 11.03 -9.82 -10.92
N ASP A 158 10.89 -10.27 -12.17
CA ASP A 158 12.02 -10.64 -13.02
C ASP A 158 12.94 -9.45 -13.32
N GLU A 159 12.35 -8.26 -13.58
CA GLU A 159 13.12 -7.05 -13.91
C GLU A 159 13.67 -6.34 -12.67
N LEU A 160 12.97 -6.43 -11.53
CA LEU A 160 13.39 -5.79 -10.29
C LEU A 160 14.71 -6.37 -9.78
N ASP A 161 14.89 -7.69 -9.89
CA ASP A 161 16.07 -8.44 -9.43
C ASP A 161 16.46 -8.15 -7.96
N GLU A 162 15.46 -7.85 -7.14
CA GLU A 162 15.57 -7.64 -5.69
C GLU A 162 14.36 -8.27 -4.99
N ASP A 163 14.54 -8.69 -3.74
CA ASP A 163 13.43 -9.23 -2.95
C ASP A 163 12.53 -8.11 -2.42
N ILE A 164 11.23 -8.26 -2.70
CA ILE A 164 10.17 -7.42 -2.14
C ILE A 164 8.95 -8.28 -1.85
N GLY A 165 8.28 -7.99 -0.73
CA GLY A 165 7.00 -8.61 -0.39
C GLY A 165 5.86 -8.14 -1.29
N LEU A 166 4.90 -9.03 -1.53
CA LEU A 166 3.61 -8.74 -2.16
C LEU A 166 2.54 -8.59 -1.08
N VAL A 167 1.76 -7.52 -1.18
CA VAL A 167 0.48 -7.42 -0.47
C VAL A 167 -0.60 -7.90 -1.43
N LEU A 168 -1.28 -8.99 -1.08
CA LEU A 168 -2.43 -9.46 -1.83
C LEU A 168 -3.69 -8.74 -1.35
N ASP A 169 -4.16 -7.78 -2.12
CA ASP A 169 -5.52 -7.28 -1.97
C ASP A 169 -6.49 -8.20 -2.72
N VAL A 170 -7.32 -8.89 -1.93
CA VAL A 170 -8.26 -9.90 -2.44
C VAL A 170 -9.38 -9.26 -3.24
N GLY A 171 -9.86 -8.09 -2.82
CA GLY A 171 -10.88 -7.35 -3.57
C GLY A 171 -10.36 -6.87 -4.93
N HIS A 172 -9.14 -6.34 -4.98
CA HIS A 172 -8.50 -5.93 -6.23
C HIS A 172 -8.28 -7.11 -7.19
N SER A 173 -7.78 -8.24 -6.66
CA SER A 173 -7.59 -9.45 -7.46
C SER A 173 -8.90 -10.08 -7.92
N ASN A 174 -9.99 -9.95 -7.15
CA ASN A 174 -11.32 -10.39 -7.54
C ASN A 174 -11.86 -9.61 -8.74
N ILE A 175 -11.69 -8.28 -8.77
CA ILE A 175 -12.05 -7.45 -9.93
C ILE A 175 -11.31 -7.91 -11.18
N ASN A 176 -10.06 -8.32 -11.04
CA ASN A 176 -9.23 -8.81 -12.14
C ASN A 176 -9.47 -10.30 -12.45
N GLY A 177 -10.29 -11.01 -11.66
CA GLY A 177 -10.59 -12.45 -11.83
C GLY A 177 -9.37 -13.35 -11.60
N GLN A 178 -8.39 -12.93 -10.77
CA GLN A 178 -7.10 -13.61 -10.65
C GLN A 178 -6.68 -13.96 -9.21
N THR A 179 -7.59 -13.98 -8.24
CA THR A 179 -7.23 -14.24 -6.83
C THR A 179 -6.49 -15.56 -6.65
N CYS A 180 -7.02 -16.67 -7.18
CA CYS A 180 -6.35 -17.97 -7.12
C CYS A 180 -4.99 -17.95 -7.85
N ALA A 181 -4.93 -17.32 -9.02
CA ALA A 181 -3.70 -17.23 -9.80
C ALA A 181 -2.59 -16.44 -9.07
N PHE A 182 -2.93 -15.38 -8.33
CA PHE A 182 -1.98 -14.67 -7.47
C PHE A 182 -1.43 -15.57 -6.36
N ILE A 183 -2.30 -16.33 -5.69
CA ILE A 183 -1.90 -17.26 -4.62
C ILE A 183 -1.00 -18.35 -5.18
N GLU A 184 -1.37 -18.96 -6.30
CA GLU A 184 -0.58 -20.01 -6.94
C GLU A 184 0.80 -19.51 -7.41
N ALA A 185 0.85 -18.33 -8.02
CA ALA A 185 2.10 -17.79 -8.56
C ALA A 185 3.04 -17.22 -7.48
N PHE A 186 2.48 -16.59 -6.42
CA PHE A 186 3.25 -15.74 -5.53
C PHE A 186 3.10 -16.05 -4.04
N SER A 187 2.61 -17.26 -3.65
CA SER A 187 2.41 -17.62 -2.24
C SER A 187 3.64 -17.38 -1.36
N SER A 188 4.85 -17.61 -1.86
CA SER A 188 6.10 -17.37 -1.13
C SER A 188 6.48 -15.89 -0.98
N ARG A 189 5.86 -14.99 -1.74
CA ARG A 189 6.09 -13.54 -1.70
C ARG A 189 4.98 -12.79 -0.97
N ILE A 190 3.81 -13.40 -0.76
CA ILE A 190 2.70 -12.76 -0.04
C ILE A 190 3.08 -12.64 1.43
N VAL A 191 3.28 -11.40 1.89
CA VAL A 191 3.66 -11.08 3.27
C VAL A 191 2.53 -10.40 4.04
N HIS A 192 1.52 -9.90 3.33
CA HIS A 192 0.36 -9.22 3.91
C HIS A 192 -0.85 -9.41 3.01
N VAL A 193 -2.07 -9.30 3.59
CA VAL A 193 -3.33 -9.47 2.85
C VAL A 193 -4.31 -8.37 3.26
N HIS A 194 -4.88 -7.70 2.26
CA HIS A 194 -6.08 -6.89 2.43
C HIS A 194 -7.30 -7.73 2.07
N ALA A 195 -8.19 -7.94 3.02
CA ALA A 195 -9.37 -8.78 2.86
C ALA A 195 -10.64 -7.91 2.90
N HIS A 196 -11.23 -7.70 1.76
CA HIS A 196 -12.54 -7.09 1.59
C HIS A 196 -13.26 -7.70 0.39
N ASP A 197 -14.56 -7.51 0.31
CA ASP A 197 -15.39 -8.05 -0.77
C ASP A 197 -15.86 -6.95 -1.72
N ASN A 198 -16.29 -7.34 -2.90
CA ASN A 198 -16.87 -6.47 -3.91
C ASN A 198 -17.75 -7.24 -4.90
N ASP A 199 -18.30 -6.57 -5.89
CA ASP A 199 -19.17 -7.16 -6.92
C ASP A 199 -18.41 -7.74 -8.13
N GLY A 200 -17.08 -7.83 -8.07
CA GLY A 200 -16.20 -8.23 -9.17
C GLY A 200 -16.04 -7.16 -10.26
N LYS A 201 -16.47 -5.93 -10.03
CA LYS A 201 -16.41 -4.83 -11.00
C LYS A 201 -15.91 -3.50 -10.41
N GLN A 202 -16.25 -3.23 -9.17
CA GLN A 202 -15.92 -1.98 -8.48
C GLN A 202 -15.27 -2.30 -7.13
N ASP A 203 -14.35 -1.46 -6.74
CA ASP A 203 -13.64 -1.57 -5.47
C ASP A 203 -14.52 -1.02 -4.31
N LEU A 204 -15.50 -1.83 -3.89
CA LEU A 204 -16.56 -1.43 -2.97
C LEU A 204 -16.18 -1.56 -1.49
N HIS A 205 -15.11 -2.25 -1.16
CA HIS A 205 -14.70 -2.51 0.24
C HIS A 205 -15.82 -3.07 1.12
N LEU A 206 -16.61 -4.02 0.61
CA LEU A 206 -17.66 -4.69 1.36
C LEU A 206 -17.05 -5.61 2.44
N GLY A 207 -17.81 -5.89 3.49
CA GLY A 207 -17.42 -6.91 4.45
C GLY A 207 -17.29 -8.29 3.79
N VAL A 208 -16.39 -9.11 4.31
CA VAL A 208 -16.14 -10.48 3.83
C VAL A 208 -17.44 -11.29 3.76
N GLY A 209 -17.68 -11.93 2.61
CA GLY A 209 -18.89 -12.71 2.33
C GLY A 209 -20.11 -11.89 1.84
N ASN A 210 -19.96 -10.59 1.62
CA ASN A 210 -21.04 -9.73 1.13
C ASN A 210 -20.91 -9.35 -0.37
N GLY A 211 -20.04 -10.01 -1.10
CA GLY A 211 -19.81 -9.78 -2.52
C GLY A 211 -19.64 -11.09 -3.30
N THR A 212 -18.69 -11.09 -4.24
CA THR A 212 -18.48 -12.18 -5.19
C THR A 212 -17.14 -12.89 -5.03
N VAL A 213 -16.35 -12.54 -4.02
CA VAL A 213 -15.08 -13.22 -3.73
C VAL A 213 -15.36 -14.66 -3.31
N ASP A 214 -14.68 -15.61 -3.93
CA ASP A 214 -14.72 -17.03 -3.54
C ASP A 214 -13.74 -17.27 -2.37
N TRP A 215 -14.27 -17.15 -1.17
CA TRP A 215 -13.50 -17.28 0.08
C TRP A 215 -13.21 -18.74 0.46
#